data_f1476e97ad73face030fc21fc179bde9
#
_entry.id   f1476e97ad73face030fc21fc179bde9
#
_cell.length_a   1.000
_cell.length_b   1.000
_cell.length_c   1.000
_cell.angle_alpha   90.00
_cell.angle_beta   90.00
_cell.angle_gamma   90.00
#
_symmetry.space_group_name_H-M   'P 1'
#
loop_
_entity.id
_entity.type
_entity.pdbx_description
1 polymer ?
#
loop_
_entity_poly.entity_id
_entity_poly.type
_entity_poly.pdbx_seq_one_letter_code
_entity_poly.pdbx_strand_id
1 'polypeptide(L)'
;MLPTDTAEFLALPHVGVLATLRRGGLPYTVPVWFDWDGEAAWITGTYERVWCRQLLHDPRASLCVEAMAPVAGHVGMDGPVAAHELPEFDIWPISARLVDKYVRRPMGDAAADAFFANMRTEHRLLFRLEPTAFRAIDMRVYRGKRADRQFQARQSGHEEQQQQ
;
A
#
# COMPACT_ATOMS: atom_id res chain seq x y z
N MET A 1 -13.58 3.81 -5.83
CA MET A 1 -13.28 2.42 -6.28
C MET A 1 -14.25 1.50 -5.55
N LEU A 2 -14.82 0.51 -6.23
CA LEU A 2 -15.68 -0.50 -5.61
C LEU A 2 -14.81 -1.49 -4.81
N PRO A 3 -15.35 -2.23 -3.82
CA PRO A 3 -14.56 -3.19 -3.04
C PRO A 3 -13.84 -4.25 -3.88
N THR A 4 -14.51 -4.80 -4.90
CA THR A 4 -13.92 -5.76 -5.86
C THR A 4 -12.77 -5.14 -6.65
N ASP A 5 -12.96 -3.94 -7.20
CA ASP A 5 -11.92 -3.20 -7.94
C ASP A 5 -10.72 -2.88 -7.05
N THR A 6 -10.97 -2.64 -5.76
CA THR A 6 -9.92 -2.36 -4.78
C THR A 6 -9.07 -3.60 -4.50
N ALA A 7 -9.70 -4.76 -4.35
CA ALA A 7 -8.98 -6.03 -4.16
C ALA A 7 -8.14 -6.37 -5.40
N GLU A 8 -8.69 -6.21 -6.61
CA GLU A 8 -7.96 -6.39 -7.87
C GLU A 8 -6.79 -5.41 -8.00
N PHE A 9 -7.00 -4.13 -7.66
CA PHE A 9 -5.95 -3.11 -7.66
C PHE A 9 -4.81 -3.48 -6.69
N LEU A 10 -5.13 -3.90 -5.46
CA LEU A 10 -4.13 -4.28 -4.46
C LEU A 10 -3.44 -5.62 -4.76
N ALA A 11 -4.05 -6.50 -5.55
CA ALA A 11 -3.44 -7.75 -6.02
C ALA A 11 -2.34 -7.54 -7.07
N LEU A 12 -2.30 -6.37 -7.73
CA LEU A 12 -1.26 -6.04 -8.70
C LEU A 12 0.08 -5.70 -8.00
N PRO A 13 1.23 -5.85 -8.68
CA PRO A 13 2.54 -5.60 -8.09
C PRO A 13 2.87 -4.11 -7.98
N HIS A 14 1.95 -3.33 -7.45
CA HIS A 14 2.18 -1.92 -7.14
C HIS A 14 3.09 -1.79 -5.93
N VAL A 15 3.98 -0.81 -5.96
CA VAL A 15 4.79 -0.45 -4.78
C VAL A 15 3.97 0.47 -3.88
N GLY A 16 3.91 0.13 -2.59
CA GLY A 16 3.31 1.00 -1.59
C GLY A 16 4.34 1.92 -0.97
N VAL A 17 3.91 3.11 -0.54
CA VAL A 17 4.71 4.02 0.30
C VAL A 17 4.24 3.85 1.74
N LEU A 18 5.10 3.24 2.55
CA LEU A 18 4.87 3.06 3.99
C LEU A 18 5.38 4.28 4.74
N ALA A 19 4.53 4.87 5.57
CA ALA A 19 4.89 5.91 6.52
C ALA A 19 4.96 5.32 7.93
N THR A 20 6.06 5.57 8.63
CA THR A 20 6.33 5.17 10.02
C THR A 20 6.78 6.38 10.82
N LEU A 21 6.91 6.27 12.14
CA LEU A 21 7.28 7.37 13.02
C LEU A 21 8.70 7.18 13.59
N ARG A 22 9.51 8.22 13.50
CA ARG A 22 10.77 8.33 14.24
C ARG A 22 10.48 8.55 15.73
N ARG A 23 11.43 8.26 16.62
CA ARG A 23 11.28 8.48 18.06
C ARG A 23 10.85 9.90 18.44
N GLY A 24 11.22 10.91 17.65
CA GLY A 24 10.81 12.30 17.83
C GLY A 24 9.46 12.66 17.18
N GLY A 25 8.70 11.67 16.68
CA GLY A 25 7.39 11.88 16.05
C GLY A 25 7.45 12.34 14.59
N LEU A 26 8.64 12.62 14.03
CA LEU A 26 8.78 12.99 12.63
C LEU A 26 8.45 11.78 11.72
N PRO A 27 7.60 11.94 10.72
CA PRO A 27 7.31 10.88 9.75
C PRO A 27 8.57 10.44 8.98
N TYR A 28 8.62 9.15 8.66
CA TYR A 28 9.59 8.55 7.76
C TYR A 28 8.85 7.73 6.71
N THR A 29 9.18 7.91 5.44
CA THR A 29 8.53 7.20 4.34
C THR A 29 9.52 6.32 3.59
N VAL A 30 9.04 5.17 3.12
CA VAL A 30 9.85 4.20 2.39
C VAL A 30 8.97 3.41 1.41
N PRO A 31 9.45 3.16 0.16
CA PRO A 31 8.77 2.23 -0.74
C PRO A 31 8.90 0.80 -0.22
N VAL A 32 7.79 0.05 -0.24
CA VAL A 32 7.72 -1.34 0.22
C VAL A 32 6.89 -2.20 -0.74
N TRP A 33 7.21 -3.48 -0.77
CA TRP A 33 6.34 -4.51 -1.31
C TRP A 33 5.33 -4.92 -0.25
N PHE A 34 4.11 -5.20 -0.66
CA PHE A 34 3.05 -5.63 0.24
C PHE A 34 2.17 -6.70 -0.40
N ASP A 35 1.56 -7.53 0.43
CA ASP A 35 0.51 -8.46 0.06
C ASP A 35 -0.78 -8.08 0.78
N TRP A 36 -1.91 -8.11 0.08
CA TRP A 36 -3.23 -7.82 0.63
C TRP A 36 -4.04 -9.10 0.70
N ASP A 37 -4.48 -9.52 1.88
CA ASP A 37 -5.22 -10.75 2.10
C ASP A 37 -6.74 -10.58 2.16
N GLY A 38 -7.24 -9.35 1.97
CA GLY A 38 -8.65 -8.97 2.11
C GLY A 38 -8.95 -8.20 3.39
N GLU A 39 -8.09 -8.30 4.41
CA GLU A 39 -8.26 -7.68 5.73
C GLU A 39 -7.07 -6.81 6.12
N ALA A 40 -5.85 -7.24 5.81
CA ALA A 40 -4.63 -6.57 6.21
C ALA A 40 -3.59 -6.52 5.09
N ALA A 41 -2.70 -5.54 5.18
CA ALA A 41 -1.51 -5.48 4.33
C ALA A 41 -0.31 -6.10 5.06
N TRP A 42 0.34 -7.04 4.39
CA TRP A 42 1.51 -7.76 4.89
C TRP A 42 2.78 -7.25 4.23
N ILE A 43 3.79 -6.91 5.03
CA ILE A 43 5.05 -6.31 4.59
C ILE A 43 6.21 -7.05 5.25
N THR A 44 7.22 -7.44 4.48
CA THR A 44 8.40 -8.13 5.05
C THR A 44 9.62 -7.22 5.08
N GLY A 45 10.42 -7.34 6.12
CA GLY A 45 11.65 -6.60 6.29
C GLY A 45 12.67 -7.33 7.16
N THR A 46 13.80 -6.68 7.44
CA THR A 46 14.84 -7.21 8.32
C THR A 46 15.07 -6.25 9.49
N TYR A 47 15.65 -6.73 10.58
CA TYR A 47 15.94 -5.92 11.77
C TYR A 47 16.87 -4.73 11.49
N GLU A 48 17.70 -4.79 10.45
CA GLU A 48 18.65 -3.72 10.07
C GLU A 48 17.92 -2.52 9.46
N ARG A 49 16.71 -2.72 8.92
CA ARG A 49 15.97 -1.64 8.27
C ARG A 49 15.43 -0.64 9.29
N VAL A 50 15.60 0.64 9.00
CA VAL A 50 15.18 1.75 9.88
C VAL A 50 13.68 1.66 10.20
N TRP A 51 12.85 1.47 9.18
CA TRP A 51 11.40 1.43 9.34
C TRP A 51 10.92 0.21 10.14
N CYS A 52 11.62 -0.95 10.07
CA CYS A 52 11.30 -2.11 10.90
C CYS A 52 11.52 -1.79 12.39
N ARG A 53 12.66 -1.18 12.73
CA ARG A 53 12.92 -0.75 14.11
C ARG A 53 11.96 0.32 14.60
N GLN A 54 11.48 1.19 13.70
CA GLN A 54 10.47 2.19 14.04
C GLN A 54 9.14 1.52 14.37
N LEU A 55 8.67 0.56 13.56
CA LEU A 55 7.42 -0.17 13.82
C LEU A 55 7.47 -1.02 15.10
N LEU A 56 8.62 -1.60 15.43
CA LEU A 56 8.82 -2.31 16.70
C LEU A 56 8.73 -1.38 17.91
N HIS A 57 9.00 -0.08 17.73
CA HIS A 57 8.94 0.93 18.78
C HIS A 57 7.59 1.65 18.83
N ASP A 58 7.05 2.03 17.69
CA ASP A 58 5.76 2.71 17.51
C ASP A 58 4.99 2.04 16.38
N PRO A 59 3.96 1.24 16.69
CA PRO A 59 3.27 0.41 15.71
C PRO A 59 2.29 1.19 14.81
N ARG A 60 2.24 2.51 14.89
CA ARG A 60 1.37 3.32 14.04
C ARG A 60 1.98 3.48 12.65
N ALA A 61 1.20 3.20 11.62
CA ALA A 61 1.63 3.34 10.24
C ALA A 61 0.51 3.77 9.29
N SER A 62 0.94 4.30 8.15
CA SER A 62 0.10 4.51 6.98
C SER A 62 0.75 3.87 5.77
N LEU A 63 -0.03 3.17 4.95
CA LEU A 63 0.40 2.67 3.65
C LEU A 63 -0.42 3.33 2.55
N CYS A 64 0.25 3.98 1.61
CA CYS A 64 -0.37 4.54 0.42
C CYS A 64 0.10 3.76 -0.81
N VAL A 65 -0.84 3.26 -1.59
CA VAL A 65 -0.59 2.57 -2.87
C VAL A 65 -1.20 3.40 -3.98
N GLU A 66 -0.40 3.87 -4.91
CA GLU A 66 -0.84 4.65 -6.06
C GLU A 66 -0.38 3.99 -7.36
N ALA A 67 -1.24 4.00 -8.37
CA ALA A 67 -0.89 3.60 -9.73
C ALA A 67 -1.68 4.39 -10.77
N MET A 68 -1.07 4.58 -11.95
CA MET A 68 -1.70 5.20 -13.11
C MET A 68 -2.17 4.18 -14.13
N ALA A 69 -1.69 2.95 -14.06
CA ALA A 69 -2.02 1.84 -14.95
C ALA A 69 -1.97 0.50 -14.18
N PRO A 70 -2.75 -0.50 -14.58
CA PRO A 70 -3.81 -0.48 -15.59
C PRO A 70 -5.04 0.32 -15.14
N VAL A 71 -5.20 0.56 -13.84
CA VAL A 71 -6.26 1.37 -13.23
C VAL A 71 -5.64 2.56 -12.52
N ALA A 72 -5.99 3.77 -12.95
CA ALA A 72 -5.55 4.99 -12.27
C ALA A 72 -6.33 5.17 -10.96
N GLY A 73 -5.62 5.15 -9.84
CA GLY A 73 -6.24 5.30 -8.52
C GLY A 73 -5.24 5.21 -7.39
N HIS A 74 -5.74 5.40 -6.17
CA HIS A 74 -4.94 5.14 -4.98
C HIS A 74 -5.76 4.54 -3.85
N VAL A 75 -5.07 3.78 -3.00
CA VAL A 75 -5.59 3.21 -1.77
C VAL A 75 -4.71 3.65 -0.62
N GLY A 76 -5.32 4.24 0.41
CA GLY A 76 -4.66 4.60 1.66
C GLY A 76 -5.20 3.76 2.82
N MET A 77 -4.32 3.23 3.63
CA MET A 77 -4.60 2.40 4.80
C MET A 77 -3.86 2.97 6.01
N ASP A 78 -4.57 3.30 7.08
CA ASP A 78 -3.97 3.75 8.33
C ASP A 78 -4.37 2.79 9.45
N GLY A 79 -3.43 2.38 10.28
CA GLY A 79 -3.75 1.49 11.38
C GLY A 79 -2.53 1.04 12.20
N PRO A 80 -2.77 0.23 13.23
CA PRO A 80 -1.72 -0.42 13.98
C PRO A 80 -1.05 -1.53 13.15
N VAL A 81 0.21 -1.79 13.46
CA VAL A 81 1.01 -2.84 12.84
C VAL A 81 1.44 -3.85 13.90
N ALA A 82 1.13 -5.13 13.67
CA ALA A 82 1.67 -6.24 14.45
C ALA A 82 2.93 -6.79 13.76
N ALA A 83 3.98 -7.04 14.54
CA ALA A 83 5.19 -7.70 14.07
C ALA A 83 5.12 -9.20 14.37
N HIS A 84 5.54 -10.01 13.43
CA HIS A 84 5.59 -11.47 13.52
C HIS A 84 6.96 -11.97 13.08
N GLU A 85 7.45 -13.02 13.77
CA GLU A 85 8.71 -13.68 13.46
C GLU A 85 8.70 -15.16 13.87
N LEU A 86 9.70 -15.89 13.39
CA LEU A 86 9.94 -17.27 13.83
C LEU A 86 10.50 -17.30 15.27
N PRO A 87 10.19 -18.34 16.03
CA PRO A 87 9.38 -19.52 15.69
C PRO A 87 7.88 -19.34 15.96
N GLU A 88 7.44 -18.21 16.55
CA GLU A 88 6.06 -17.99 17.03
C GLU A 88 5.05 -17.91 15.89
N PHE A 89 5.49 -17.45 14.73
CA PHE A 89 4.67 -17.33 13.53
C PHE A 89 5.46 -17.75 12.28
N ASP A 90 4.89 -18.66 11.48
CA ASP A 90 5.50 -19.03 10.20
C ASP A 90 5.32 -17.90 9.16
N ILE A 91 6.36 -17.11 8.99
CA ILE A 91 6.39 -15.97 8.07
C ILE A 91 6.51 -16.37 6.60
N TRP A 92 6.90 -17.61 6.29
CA TRP A 92 7.31 -18.03 4.95
C TRP A 92 6.18 -18.14 3.94
N PRO A 93 4.97 -18.62 4.28
CA PRO A 93 3.87 -18.67 3.32
C PRO A 93 3.50 -17.29 2.77
N ILE A 94 3.48 -16.27 3.62
CA ILE A 94 3.18 -14.89 3.21
C ILE A 94 4.37 -14.28 2.45
N SER A 95 5.58 -14.52 2.90
CA SER A 95 6.79 -14.08 2.20
C SER A 95 6.89 -14.69 0.79
N ALA A 96 6.47 -15.95 0.61
CA ALA A 96 6.41 -16.58 -0.72
C ALA A 96 5.41 -15.85 -1.64
N ARG A 97 4.22 -15.47 -1.15
CA ARG A 97 3.24 -14.69 -1.94
C ARG A 97 3.81 -13.34 -2.39
N LEU A 98 4.59 -12.67 -1.52
CA LEU A 98 5.29 -11.43 -1.88
C LEU A 98 6.31 -11.67 -3.00
N VAL A 99 7.09 -12.75 -2.91
CA VAL A 99 8.05 -13.12 -3.97
C VAL A 99 7.33 -13.47 -5.27
N ASP A 100 6.23 -14.21 -5.20
CA ASP A 100 5.43 -14.53 -6.38
C ASP A 100 4.89 -13.26 -7.06
N LYS A 101 4.36 -12.32 -6.27
CA LYS A 101 3.80 -11.06 -6.76
C LYS A 101 4.84 -10.16 -7.42
N TYR A 102 6.01 -9.98 -6.81
CA TYR A 102 6.98 -8.97 -7.22
C TYR A 102 8.20 -9.52 -7.97
N VAL A 103 8.46 -10.82 -7.89
CA VAL A 103 9.62 -11.45 -8.54
C VAL A 103 9.17 -12.49 -9.56
N ARG A 104 8.37 -13.50 -9.17
CA ARG A 104 8.02 -14.59 -10.07
C ARG A 104 7.23 -14.11 -11.30
N ARG A 105 6.21 -13.28 -11.09
CA ARG A 105 5.38 -12.76 -12.20
C ARG A 105 6.18 -11.97 -13.23
N PRO A 106 7.06 -11.01 -12.85
CA PRO A 106 7.84 -10.23 -13.82
C PRO A 106 9.14 -10.89 -14.29
N MET A 107 9.77 -11.80 -13.50
CA MET A 107 11.14 -12.27 -13.75
C MET A 107 11.24 -13.80 -13.90
N GLY A 108 10.17 -14.55 -13.61
CA GLY A 108 10.11 -16.01 -13.75
C GLY A 108 10.58 -16.81 -12.53
N ASP A 109 10.44 -18.13 -12.64
CA ASP A 109 10.61 -19.08 -11.53
C ASP A 109 12.04 -19.08 -10.97
N ALA A 110 13.05 -19.18 -11.83
CA ALA A 110 14.43 -19.24 -11.38
C ALA A 110 14.86 -18.01 -10.54
N ALA A 111 14.42 -16.81 -10.95
CA ALA A 111 14.68 -15.59 -10.20
C ALA A 111 13.97 -15.58 -8.84
N ALA A 112 12.71 -16.03 -8.81
CA ALA A 112 11.92 -16.11 -7.59
C ALA A 112 12.49 -17.12 -6.59
N ASP A 113 12.89 -18.30 -7.07
CA ASP A 113 13.45 -19.34 -6.21
C ASP A 113 14.79 -18.91 -5.60
N ALA A 114 15.66 -18.29 -6.41
CA ALA A 114 16.92 -17.72 -5.93
C ALA A 114 16.68 -16.59 -4.91
N PHE A 115 15.74 -15.69 -5.19
CA PHE A 115 15.39 -14.59 -4.28
C PHE A 115 14.84 -15.11 -2.96
N PHE A 116 13.91 -16.07 -3.01
CA PHE A 116 13.31 -16.66 -1.81
C PHE A 116 14.33 -17.46 -0.98
N ALA A 117 15.23 -18.21 -1.64
CA ALA A 117 16.33 -18.90 -0.96
C ALA A 117 17.23 -17.91 -0.20
N ASN A 118 17.58 -16.78 -0.84
CA ASN A 118 18.35 -15.73 -0.18
C ASN A 118 17.61 -15.12 1.01
N MET A 119 16.30 -14.83 0.87
CA MET A 119 15.49 -14.31 1.96
C MET A 119 15.52 -15.21 3.21
N ARG A 120 15.59 -16.53 3.04
CA ARG A 120 15.63 -17.50 4.14
C ARG A 120 16.94 -17.51 4.92
N THR A 121 17.99 -16.86 4.41
CA THR A 121 19.26 -16.69 5.13
C THR A 121 19.28 -15.45 6.02
N GLU A 122 18.28 -14.57 5.90
CA GLU A 122 18.20 -13.31 6.64
C GLU A 122 17.33 -13.45 7.89
N HIS A 123 17.61 -12.64 8.91
CA HIS A 123 16.75 -12.51 10.09
C HIS A 123 15.59 -11.57 9.76
N ARG A 124 14.45 -12.17 9.42
CA ARG A 124 13.31 -11.42 8.87
C ARG A 124 12.16 -11.27 9.86
N LEU A 125 11.48 -10.15 9.69
CA LEU A 125 10.22 -9.80 10.31
C LEU A 125 9.13 -9.76 9.24
N LEU A 126 7.91 -10.10 9.64
CA LEU A 126 6.70 -9.89 8.87
C LEU A 126 5.78 -8.96 9.66
N PHE A 127 5.33 -7.89 9.01
CA PHE A 127 4.47 -6.88 9.60
C PHE A 127 3.07 -6.99 9.02
N ARG A 128 2.05 -7.01 9.90
CA ARG A 128 0.64 -6.99 9.54
C ARG A 128 0.06 -5.62 9.87
N LEU A 129 -0.25 -4.82 8.86
CA LEU A 129 -0.99 -3.57 8.99
C LEU A 129 -2.49 -3.87 8.90
N GLU A 130 -3.21 -3.69 9.99
CA GLU A 130 -4.67 -3.83 10.04
C GLU A 130 -5.32 -2.45 9.95
N PRO A 131 -6.00 -2.11 8.83
CA PRO A 131 -6.52 -0.77 8.64
C PRO A 131 -7.68 -0.46 9.58
N THR A 132 -7.56 0.59 10.38
CA THR A 132 -8.68 1.22 11.11
C THR A 132 -9.32 2.33 10.29
N ALA A 133 -8.59 2.86 9.30
CA ALA A 133 -9.11 3.77 8.28
C ALA A 133 -8.66 3.30 6.89
N PHE A 134 -9.60 3.19 5.97
CA PHE A 134 -9.38 2.72 4.61
C PHE A 134 -10.00 3.69 3.60
N ARG A 135 -9.20 4.14 2.63
CA ARG A 135 -9.63 5.07 1.57
C ARG A 135 -9.25 4.50 0.21
N ALA A 136 -10.23 4.37 -0.68
CA ALA A 136 -9.98 3.89 -2.04
C ALA A 136 -10.59 4.86 -3.06
N ILE A 137 -9.76 5.47 -3.89
CA ILE A 137 -10.14 6.48 -4.86
C ILE A 137 -9.85 5.98 -6.28
N ASP A 138 -10.90 5.98 -7.11
CA ASP A 138 -10.80 5.72 -8.54
C ASP A 138 -10.63 7.06 -9.28
N MET A 139 -9.43 7.29 -9.80
CA MET A 139 -9.10 8.53 -10.51
C MET A 139 -9.81 8.66 -11.85
N ARG A 140 -10.25 7.56 -12.46
CA ARG A 140 -11.01 7.58 -13.72
C ARG A 140 -12.37 8.26 -13.55
N VAL A 141 -13.05 7.98 -12.43
CA VAL A 141 -14.34 8.57 -12.08
C VAL A 141 -14.21 10.04 -11.65
N TYR A 142 -13.08 10.39 -11.05
CA TYR A 142 -12.85 11.73 -10.53
C TYR A 142 -12.69 12.80 -11.61
N ARG A 143 -12.16 12.44 -12.78
CA ARG A 143 -11.91 13.38 -13.89
C ARG A 143 -13.20 13.96 -14.47
N GLY A 144 -14.23 13.14 -14.69
CA GLY A 144 -15.51 13.61 -15.24
C GLY A 144 -16.29 14.47 -14.24
N LYS A 145 -16.56 13.97 -13.07
CA LYS A 145 -17.40 14.65 -12.05
C LYS A 145 -16.85 15.99 -11.57
N ARG A 146 -15.54 16.18 -11.58
CA ARG A 146 -14.91 17.44 -11.18
C ARG A 146 -14.98 18.49 -12.30
N ALA A 147 -14.78 18.07 -13.54
CA ALA A 147 -14.91 18.93 -14.72
C ALA A 147 -16.36 19.42 -14.86
N ASP A 148 -17.36 18.53 -14.70
CA ASP A 148 -18.76 18.87 -14.80
C ASP A 148 -19.20 19.87 -13.72
N ARG A 149 -18.78 19.67 -12.45
CA ARG A 149 -19.10 20.59 -11.36
C ARG A 149 -18.45 21.96 -11.54
N GLN A 150 -17.22 22.04 -12.02
CA GLN A 150 -16.54 23.31 -12.29
C GLN A 150 -17.16 24.04 -13.47
N PHE A 151 -17.63 23.30 -14.48
CA PHE A 151 -18.32 23.86 -15.63
C PHE A 151 -19.69 24.42 -15.25
N GLN A 152 -20.49 23.67 -14.47
CA GLN A 152 -21.79 24.12 -13.97
C GLN A 152 -21.68 25.33 -13.03
N ALA A 153 -20.69 25.36 -12.14
CA ALA A 153 -20.44 26.50 -11.25
C ALA A 153 -20.04 27.78 -11.99
N ARG A 154 -19.37 27.67 -13.14
CA ARG A 154 -19.04 28.81 -13.99
C ARG A 154 -20.21 29.33 -14.77
N GLN A 155 -21.13 28.46 -15.21
CA GLN A 155 -22.35 28.88 -15.92
C GLN A 155 -23.30 29.62 -14.98
N SER A 156 -23.57 29.10 -13.77
CA SER A 156 -24.42 29.76 -12.79
C SER A 156 -23.88 31.11 -12.33
N GLY A 157 -22.58 31.27 -12.16
CA GLY A 157 -21.95 32.56 -11.83
C GLY A 157 -21.99 33.60 -12.96
N HIS A 158 -22.10 33.16 -14.22
CA HIS A 158 -22.23 34.08 -15.37
C HIS A 158 -23.69 34.57 -15.55
N GLU A 159 -24.68 33.76 -15.25
CA GLU A 159 -26.09 34.15 -15.33
C GLU A 159 -26.47 35.15 -14.24
N GLU A 160 -25.91 35.08 -13.04
CA GLU A 160 -26.11 36.08 -11.99
C GLU A 160 -25.48 37.43 -12.27
N GLN A 161 -24.38 37.49 -13.06
CA GLN A 161 -23.72 38.74 -13.44
C GLN A 161 -24.39 39.46 -14.62
N GLN A 162 -25.24 38.77 -15.39
CA GLN A 162 -25.96 39.39 -16.53
C GLN A 162 -27.36 39.93 -16.13
N GLN A 163 -27.80 39.67 -14.88
CA GLN A 163 -29.09 40.14 -14.34
C GLN A 163 -28.97 41.35 -13.38
N GLN A 164 -27.76 41.92 -13.22
CA GLN A 164 -27.49 43.16 -12.49
C GLN A 164 -27.10 44.26 -13.44
#